data_63b5f9991f6df549476ed126358c8f41
#
_entry.id   63b5f9991f6df549476ed126358c8f41
#
_cell.length_a   1.000
_cell.length_b   1.000
_cell.length_c   1.000
_cell.angle_alpha   90.00
_cell.angle_beta   90.00
_cell.angle_gamma   90.00
#
_symmetry.space_group_name_H-M   'P 1'
#
loop_
_entity.id
_entity.type
_entity.pdbx_description
1 polymer ?
#
loop_
_entity_poly.entity_id
_entity_poly.type
_entity_poly.pdbx_seq_one_letter_code
_entity_poly.pdbx_strand_id
1 'polypeptide(L)'
;MPQQQHNSAAGRPILQLRNVSKHFGAVSALTDIELEVPAGEVVALVGDNGAGKSTLVKILAGVHQPTSGTIEFDGNPVTLDSPGKALEYGIATVFQDLALCENLDVVANLFLGHEISPFQLDEVAMEVKAWTLLQELAARIPSVREP
;
A
#
# COMPACT_ATOMS: atom_id res chain seq x y z
N MET A 1 -18.91 -0.92 6.39
CA MET A 1 -18.36 -1.81 5.35
C MET A 1 -18.10 -3.16 5.99
N PRO A 2 -18.52 -4.30 5.42
CA PRO A 2 -18.20 -5.60 5.99
C PRO A 2 -16.70 -5.84 5.86
N GLN A 3 -16.03 -6.06 6.98
CA GLN A 3 -14.67 -6.58 7.01
C GLN A 3 -14.71 -7.97 6.35
N GLN A 4 -14.08 -8.09 5.19
CA GLN A 4 -13.78 -9.40 4.63
C GLN A 4 -12.74 -10.03 5.57
N GLN A 5 -13.18 -10.98 6.38
CA GLN A 5 -12.30 -11.85 7.14
C GLN A 5 -11.55 -12.70 6.10
N HIS A 6 -10.32 -12.34 5.81
CA HIS A 6 -9.42 -13.17 5.04
C HIS A 6 -9.09 -14.40 5.90
N ASN A 7 -9.79 -15.46 5.63
CA ASN A 7 -9.57 -16.76 6.25
C ASN A 7 -8.41 -17.44 5.49
N SER A 8 -7.17 -16.96 5.72
CA SER A 8 -5.97 -17.57 5.15
C SER A 8 -5.76 -18.93 5.82
N ALA A 9 -6.10 -20.00 5.10
CA ALA A 9 -5.75 -21.35 5.50
C ALA A 9 -4.21 -21.43 5.66
N ALA A 10 -3.73 -21.87 6.82
CA ALA A 10 -2.33 -22.04 7.12
C ALA A 10 -1.62 -22.82 5.98
N GLY A 11 -0.67 -22.20 5.29
CA GLY A 11 0.12 -22.80 4.23
C GLY A 11 -0.09 -22.22 2.82
N ARG A 12 -1.07 -21.35 2.58
CA ARG A 12 -1.17 -20.65 1.29
C ARG A 12 -0.51 -19.28 1.36
N PRO A 13 0.26 -18.88 0.33
CA PRO A 13 0.78 -17.52 0.25
C PRO A 13 -0.38 -16.54 0.13
N ILE A 14 -0.33 -15.44 0.91
CA ILE A 14 -1.31 -14.36 0.81
C ILE A 14 -1.10 -13.54 -0.47
N LEU A 15 0.15 -13.44 -0.90
CA LEU A 15 0.53 -12.75 -2.13
C LEU A 15 1.49 -13.63 -2.92
N GLN A 16 1.24 -13.79 -4.22
CA GLN A 16 2.10 -14.55 -5.10
C GLN A 16 2.27 -13.82 -6.43
N LEU A 17 3.48 -13.78 -6.93
CA LEU A 17 3.83 -13.30 -8.26
C LEU A 17 4.32 -14.49 -9.09
N ARG A 18 3.83 -14.59 -10.33
CA ARG A 18 4.22 -15.65 -11.27
C ARG A 18 4.68 -15.03 -12.57
N ASN A 19 5.94 -15.27 -12.94
CA ASN A 19 6.58 -14.81 -14.18
C ASN A 19 6.38 -13.30 -14.43
N VAL A 20 6.41 -12.50 -13.36
CA VAL A 20 6.16 -11.07 -13.45
C VAL A 20 7.35 -10.36 -14.08
N SER A 21 7.12 -9.70 -15.21
CA SER A 21 8.12 -8.89 -15.91
C SER A 21 7.66 -7.45 -16.07
N LYS A 22 8.61 -6.52 -16.09
CA LYS A 22 8.36 -5.09 -16.33
C LYS A 22 9.39 -4.49 -17.24
N HIS A 23 8.92 -3.90 -18.32
CA HIS A 23 9.75 -3.15 -19.26
C HIS A 23 9.33 -1.67 -19.27
N PHE A 24 10.32 -0.78 -19.34
CA PHE A 24 10.14 0.64 -19.59
C PHE A 24 10.85 0.97 -20.92
N GLY A 25 10.11 0.93 -22.02
CA GLY A 25 10.68 0.98 -23.36
C GLY A 25 11.67 -0.17 -23.57
N ALA A 26 12.91 0.15 -23.89
CA ALA A 26 14.00 -0.82 -24.10
C ALA A 26 14.63 -1.36 -22.80
N VAL A 27 14.28 -0.79 -21.65
CA VAL A 27 14.88 -1.18 -20.36
C VAL A 27 14.04 -2.25 -19.69
N SER A 28 14.61 -3.43 -19.46
CA SER A 28 14.01 -4.48 -18.63
C SER A 28 14.32 -4.21 -17.17
N ALA A 29 13.30 -3.81 -16.42
CA ALA A 29 13.43 -3.53 -14.99
C ALA A 29 13.19 -4.78 -14.12
N LEU A 30 12.33 -5.70 -14.60
CA LEU A 30 12.06 -6.99 -13.99
C LEU A 30 11.92 -8.05 -15.09
N THR A 31 12.41 -9.24 -14.84
CA THR A 31 12.31 -10.36 -15.78
C THR A 31 11.94 -11.63 -15.00
N ASP A 32 10.79 -12.20 -15.34
CA ASP A 32 10.27 -13.49 -14.85
C ASP A 32 10.37 -13.64 -13.31
N ILE A 33 9.95 -12.63 -12.57
CA ILE A 33 10.00 -12.62 -11.11
C ILE A 33 8.97 -13.58 -10.54
N GLU A 34 9.44 -14.46 -9.69
CA GLU A 34 8.65 -15.32 -8.81
C GLU A 34 8.81 -14.83 -7.37
N LEU A 35 7.70 -14.63 -6.68
CA LEU A 35 7.69 -14.23 -5.27
C LEU A 35 6.48 -14.84 -4.57
N GLU A 36 6.71 -15.36 -3.38
CA GLU A 36 5.64 -15.81 -2.49
C GLU A 36 5.78 -15.12 -1.14
N VAL A 37 4.67 -14.59 -0.64
CA VAL A 37 4.59 -14.01 0.70
C VAL A 37 3.59 -14.86 1.50
N PRO A 38 4.05 -15.72 2.40
CA PRO A 38 3.17 -16.52 3.24
C PRO A 38 2.36 -15.63 4.20
N ALA A 39 1.16 -16.08 4.56
CA ALA A 39 0.34 -15.35 5.51
C ALA A 39 0.99 -15.31 6.91
N GLY A 40 1.05 -14.12 7.51
CA GLY A 40 1.60 -13.93 8.86
C GLY A 40 3.13 -13.94 8.93
N GLU A 41 3.83 -13.97 7.81
CA GLU A 41 5.28 -13.97 7.77
C GLU A 41 5.84 -12.62 7.29
N VAL A 42 7.12 -12.40 7.60
CA VAL A 42 7.89 -11.24 7.11
C VAL A 42 8.85 -11.71 6.03
N VAL A 43 8.71 -11.14 4.84
CA VAL A 43 9.60 -11.42 3.69
C VAL A 43 10.48 -10.21 3.43
N ALA A 44 11.80 -10.38 3.40
CA ALA A 44 12.76 -9.34 3.08
C ALA A 44 13.17 -9.39 1.60
N LEU A 45 12.99 -8.30 0.87
CA LEU A 45 13.44 -8.16 -0.51
C LEU A 45 14.84 -7.53 -0.52
N VAL A 46 15.85 -8.32 -0.81
CA VAL A 46 17.27 -7.91 -0.81
C VAL A 46 17.86 -7.97 -2.21
N GLY A 47 18.89 -7.18 -2.46
CA GLY A 47 19.60 -7.10 -3.75
C GLY A 47 20.29 -5.77 -3.94
N ASP A 48 21.14 -5.67 -4.96
CA ASP A 48 21.91 -4.48 -5.29
C ASP A 48 21.04 -3.28 -5.74
N ASN A 49 21.66 -2.10 -5.81
CA ASN A 49 21.00 -0.94 -6.39
C ASN A 49 20.75 -1.20 -7.88
N GLY A 50 19.52 -0.92 -8.33
CA GLY A 50 19.11 -1.22 -9.70
C GLY A 50 18.55 -2.63 -9.92
N ALA A 51 18.54 -3.51 -8.92
CA ALA A 51 17.98 -4.88 -9.02
C ALA A 51 16.44 -4.95 -9.17
N GLY A 52 15.76 -3.81 -9.39
CA GLY A 52 14.31 -3.79 -9.62
C GLY A 52 13.43 -3.79 -8.37
N LYS A 53 14.01 -3.81 -7.15
CA LYS A 53 13.24 -3.85 -5.89
C LYS A 53 12.14 -2.79 -5.80
N SER A 54 12.49 -1.54 -6.06
CA SER A 54 11.53 -0.42 -6.03
C SER A 54 10.47 -0.54 -7.13
N THR A 55 10.82 -1.10 -8.29
CA THR A 55 9.86 -1.36 -9.37
C THR A 55 8.86 -2.43 -8.95
N LEU A 56 9.32 -3.50 -8.29
CA LEU A 56 8.46 -4.55 -7.78
C LEU A 56 7.49 -4.01 -6.72
N VAL A 57 7.99 -3.23 -5.75
CA VAL A 57 7.13 -2.58 -4.74
C VAL A 57 6.10 -1.66 -5.38
N LYS A 58 6.49 -0.87 -6.41
CA LYS A 58 5.57 0.01 -7.14
C LYS A 58 4.50 -0.77 -7.92
N ILE A 59 4.80 -1.98 -8.40
CA ILE A 59 3.80 -2.86 -9.02
C ILE A 59 2.80 -3.33 -7.95
N LEU A 60 3.27 -3.80 -6.81
CA LEU A 60 2.40 -4.25 -5.71
C LEU A 60 1.57 -3.10 -5.12
N ALA A 61 2.11 -1.89 -5.12
CA ALA A 61 1.40 -0.68 -4.72
C ALA A 61 0.39 -0.17 -5.76
N GLY A 62 0.27 -0.82 -6.93
CA GLY A 62 -0.63 -0.37 -8.00
C GLY A 62 -0.18 0.88 -8.77
N VAL A 63 1.07 1.34 -8.56
CA VAL A 63 1.64 2.51 -9.27
C VAL A 63 2.06 2.15 -10.69
N HIS A 64 2.52 0.92 -10.89
CA HIS A 64 2.91 0.39 -12.19
C HIS A 64 2.20 -0.91 -12.48
N GLN A 65 1.82 -1.12 -13.75
CA GLN A 65 1.34 -2.41 -14.21
C GLN A 65 2.51 -3.29 -14.65
N PRO A 66 2.50 -4.61 -14.40
CA PRO A 66 3.44 -5.53 -15.02
C PRO A 66 3.24 -5.52 -16.55
N THR A 67 4.31 -5.81 -17.29
CA THR A 67 4.22 -6.01 -18.73
C THR A 67 3.70 -7.42 -19.06
N SER A 68 4.06 -8.39 -18.22
CA SER A 68 3.59 -9.78 -18.29
C SER A 68 3.62 -10.42 -16.91
N GLY A 69 3.04 -11.62 -16.82
CA GLY A 69 2.93 -12.36 -15.57
C GLY A 69 1.61 -12.12 -14.84
N THR A 70 1.47 -12.75 -13.68
CA THR A 70 0.24 -12.73 -12.89
C THR A 70 0.55 -12.42 -11.43
N ILE A 71 -0.31 -11.61 -10.83
CA ILE A 71 -0.30 -11.36 -9.39
C ILE A 71 -1.53 -12.07 -8.82
N GLU A 72 -1.33 -12.85 -7.78
CA GLU A 72 -2.40 -13.53 -7.05
C GLU A 72 -2.44 -12.99 -5.61
N PHE A 73 -3.63 -12.69 -5.12
CA PHE A 73 -3.87 -12.31 -3.74
C PHE A 73 -4.91 -13.27 -3.14
N ASP A 74 -4.56 -13.90 -2.02
CA ASP A 74 -5.36 -14.95 -1.37
C ASP A 74 -5.81 -16.06 -2.37
N GLY A 75 -4.87 -16.45 -3.26
CA GLY A 75 -5.06 -17.49 -4.28
C GLY A 75 -5.93 -17.09 -5.47
N ASN A 76 -6.29 -15.82 -5.60
CA ASN A 76 -7.08 -15.31 -6.71
C ASN A 76 -6.24 -14.34 -7.57
N PRO A 77 -6.27 -14.45 -8.90
CA PRO A 77 -5.62 -13.47 -9.76
C PRO A 77 -6.23 -12.08 -9.56
N VAL A 78 -5.35 -11.09 -9.41
CA VAL A 78 -5.76 -9.70 -9.19
C VAL A 78 -5.05 -8.76 -10.14
N THR A 79 -5.71 -7.64 -10.46
CA THR A 79 -5.10 -6.53 -11.20
C THR A 79 -5.02 -5.32 -10.27
N LEU A 80 -3.79 -4.91 -9.96
CA LEU A 80 -3.50 -3.76 -9.09
C LEU A 80 -3.24 -2.55 -9.99
N ASP A 81 -4.29 -1.98 -10.57
CA ASP A 81 -4.21 -0.90 -11.57
C ASP A 81 -4.11 0.51 -10.97
N SER A 82 -4.28 0.61 -9.67
CA SER A 82 -4.17 1.87 -8.93
C SER A 82 -3.81 1.61 -7.46
N PRO A 83 -3.22 2.60 -6.75
CA PRO A 83 -2.97 2.49 -5.31
C PRO A 83 -4.26 2.26 -4.50
N GLY A 84 -5.37 2.89 -4.90
CA GLY A 84 -6.68 2.65 -4.29
C GLY A 84 -7.10 1.18 -4.41
N LYS A 85 -6.85 0.56 -5.58
CA LYS A 85 -7.16 -0.85 -5.81
C LYS A 85 -6.30 -1.77 -4.95
N ALA A 86 -4.99 -1.47 -4.83
CA ALA A 86 -4.10 -2.21 -3.94
C ALA A 86 -4.60 -2.14 -2.48
N LEU A 87 -5.03 -0.95 -2.04
CA LEU A 87 -5.56 -0.74 -0.69
C LEU A 87 -6.90 -1.49 -0.47
N GLU A 88 -7.78 -1.60 -1.47
CA GLU A 88 -9.00 -2.42 -1.39
C GLU A 88 -8.70 -3.90 -1.11
N TYR A 89 -7.59 -4.42 -1.61
CA TYR A 89 -7.09 -5.76 -1.28
C TYR A 89 -6.36 -5.82 0.07
N GLY A 90 -6.18 -4.69 0.77
CA GLY A 90 -5.45 -4.60 2.04
C GLY A 90 -3.93 -4.47 1.87
N ILE A 91 -3.45 -4.19 0.66
CA ILE A 91 -2.03 -3.95 0.41
C ILE A 91 -1.73 -2.47 0.70
N ALA A 92 -1.20 -2.18 1.88
CA ALA A 92 -0.74 -0.85 2.26
C ALA A 92 0.76 -0.71 2.00
N THR A 93 1.19 0.41 1.44
CA THR A 93 2.59 0.66 1.09
C THR A 93 3.09 1.92 1.79
N VAL A 94 4.25 1.82 2.43
CA VAL A 94 4.97 2.96 2.98
C VAL A 94 6.20 3.21 2.10
N PHE A 95 6.27 4.38 1.49
CA PHE A 95 7.42 4.81 0.72
C PHE A 95 8.45 5.52 1.61
N GLN A 96 9.70 5.54 1.16
CA GLN A 96 10.81 6.16 1.89
C GLN A 96 10.60 7.66 2.08
N ASP A 97 10.07 8.34 1.06
CA ASP A 97 9.66 9.74 1.13
C ASP A 97 8.21 9.79 1.60
N LEU A 98 8.01 10.14 2.85
CA LEU A 98 6.72 10.51 3.38
C LEU A 98 6.38 11.87 2.78
N ALA A 99 5.54 11.91 1.76
CA ALA A 99 5.08 13.14 1.13
C ALA A 99 4.08 13.87 2.05
N LEU A 100 4.58 14.35 3.21
CA LEU A 100 3.80 15.20 4.09
C LEU A 100 3.72 16.59 3.46
N CYS A 101 2.52 17.15 3.43
CA CYS A 101 2.31 18.53 3.01
C CYS A 101 2.60 19.45 4.21
N GLU A 102 3.75 20.12 4.21
CA GLU A 102 4.19 20.99 5.30
C GLU A 102 3.25 22.18 5.58
N ASN A 103 2.40 22.53 4.61
CA ASN A 103 1.42 23.60 4.72
C ASN A 103 0.04 23.12 5.21
N LEU A 104 -0.12 21.84 5.50
CA LEU A 104 -1.34 21.25 6.03
C LEU A 104 -1.12 20.81 7.47
N ASP A 105 -2.18 20.90 8.26
CA ASP A 105 -2.17 20.37 9.62
C ASP A 105 -2.17 18.82 9.64
N VAL A 106 -2.03 18.25 10.82
CA VAL A 106 -1.96 16.79 10.99
C VAL A 106 -3.24 16.12 10.52
N VAL A 107 -4.42 16.71 10.76
CA VAL A 107 -5.71 16.15 10.34
C VAL A 107 -5.79 16.10 8.82
N ALA A 108 -5.46 17.20 8.15
CA ALA A 108 -5.49 17.28 6.69
C ALA A 108 -4.49 16.33 6.04
N ASN A 109 -3.29 16.18 6.60
CA ASN A 109 -2.30 15.21 6.11
C ASN A 109 -2.77 13.76 6.28
N LEU A 110 -3.41 13.40 7.41
CA LEU A 110 -3.91 12.05 7.67
C LEU A 110 -5.05 11.63 6.73
N PHE A 111 -5.88 12.58 6.34
CA PHE A 111 -7.08 12.31 5.55
C PHE A 111 -6.99 12.79 4.10
N LEU A 112 -5.83 13.27 3.65
CA LEU A 112 -5.63 13.75 2.29
C LEU A 112 -5.97 12.67 1.26
N GLY A 113 -7.01 12.90 0.46
CA GLY A 113 -7.53 11.95 -0.52
C GLY A 113 -8.34 10.78 0.07
N HIS A 114 -8.59 10.80 1.37
CA HIS A 114 -9.38 9.80 2.11
C HIS A 114 -10.34 10.47 3.10
N GLU A 115 -10.88 11.61 2.71
CA GLU A 115 -11.83 12.37 3.51
C GLU A 115 -13.04 11.49 3.89
N ILE A 116 -13.55 11.66 5.11
CA ILE A 116 -14.64 10.82 5.65
C ILE A 116 -15.92 10.96 4.82
N SER A 117 -16.14 12.14 4.23
CA SER A 117 -17.29 12.39 3.36
C SER A 117 -16.83 12.95 2.01
N PRO A 118 -17.27 12.36 0.88
CA PRO A 118 -16.88 12.83 -0.45
C PRO A 118 -17.56 14.14 -0.87
N PHE A 119 -18.61 14.58 -0.17
CA PHE A 119 -19.41 15.75 -0.55
C PHE A 119 -19.30 16.91 0.44
N GLN A 120 -18.84 16.67 1.65
CA GLN A 120 -18.71 17.69 2.69
C GLN A 120 -17.55 17.34 3.62
N LEU A 121 -16.65 18.29 3.80
CA LEU A 121 -15.52 18.11 4.72
C LEU A 121 -16.06 18.15 6.16
N ASP A 122 -16.14 17.00 6.80
CA ASP A 122 -16.50 16.88 8.22
C ASP A 122 -15.20 16.95 9.07
N GLU A 123 -14.72 18.17 9.23
CA GLU A 123 -13.47 18.43 9.97
C GLU A 123 -13.54 17.94 11.41
N VAL A 124 -14.69 18.03 12.06
CA VAL A 124 -14.84 17.59 13.46
C VAL A 124 -14.72 16.08 13.57
N ALA A 125 -15.38 15.34 12.68
CA ALA A 125 -15.27 13.87 12.67
C ALA A 125 -13.84 13.41 12.30
N MET A 126 -13.17 14.10 11.37
CA MET A 126 -11.78 13.85 11.01
C MET A 126 -10.84 14.11 12.19
N GLU A 127 -11.00 15.21 12.92
CA GLU A 127 -10.20 15.55 14.10
C GLU A 127 -10.34 14.49 15.20
N VAL A 128 -11.56 14.09 15.55
CA VAL A 128 -11.82 13.04 16.55
C VAL A 128 -11.14 11.72 16.15
N LYS A 129 -11.24 11.35 14.87
CA LYS A 129 -10.61 10.13 14.36
C LYS A 129 -9.10 10.22 14.33
N ALA A 130 -8.52 11.38 13.99
CA ALA A 130 -7.09 11.63 14.06
C ALA A 130 -6.57 11.45 15.48
N TRP A 131 -7.21 12.07 16.49
CA TRP A 131 -6.84 11.91 17.88
C TRP A 131 -6.89 10.45 18.34
N THR A 132 -7.94 9.71 17.95
CA THR A 132 -8.06 8.29 18.30
C THR A 132 -6.91 7.47 17.74
N LEU A 133 -6.60 7.65 16.45
CA LEU A 133 -5.50 6.93 15.78
C LEU A 133 -4.14 7.27 16.42
N LEU A 134 -3.89 8.53 16.72
CA LEU A 134 -2.62 8.96 17.31
C LEU A 134 -2.45 8.47 18.74
N GLN A 135 -3.54 8.38 19.51
CA GLN A 135 -3.52 7.79 20.84
C GLN A 135 -3.23 6.28 20.80
N GLU A 136 -3.85 5.55 19.87
CA GLU A 136 -3.59 4.13 19.67
C GLU A 136 -2.11 3.86 19.31
N LEU A 137 -1.50 4.75 18.53
CA LEU A 137 -0.09 4.70 18.15
C LEU A 137 0.86 5.23 19.24
N ALA A 138 0.34 5.67 20.40
CA ALA A 138 1.09 6.34 21.46
C ALA A 138 1.89 7.57 20.97
N ALA A 139 1.43 8.23 19.90
CA ALA A 139 2.05 9.43 19.37
C ALA A 139 1.81 10.61 20.31
N ARG A 140 2.89 11.32 20.69
CA ARG A 140 2.84 12.49 21.56
C ARG A 140 2.93 13.74 20.70
N ILE A 141 1.78 14.28 20.32
CA ILE A 141 1.68 15.56 19.62
C ILE A 141 0.83 16.54 20.43
N PRO A 142 1.21 17.82 20.48
CA PRO A 142 0.49 18.81 21.29
C PRO A 142 -0.85 19.21 20.69
N SER A 143 -0.97 19.18 19.36
CA SER A 143 -2.16 19.57 18.61
C SER A 143 -2.25 18.81 17.29
N VAL A 144 -3.45 18.54 16.80
CA VAL A 144 -3.69 17.97 15.46
C VAL A 144 -4.02 19.05 14.42
N ARG A 145 -4.16 20.30 14.85
CA ARG A 145 -4.48 21.47 14.01
C ARG A 145 -3.26 22.34 13.72
N GLU A 146 -2.09 21.90 14.09
CA GLU A 146 -0.82 22.54 13.74
C GLU A 146 -0.09 21.72 12.67
N PRO A 147 0.63 22.37 11.73
CA PRO A 147 1.43 21.70 10.72
C PRO A 147 2.57 20.87 11.33
#